data_32eda432bd0692846a361861e22547b7
#
_entry.id   32eda432bd0692846a361861e22547b7
#
_cell.length_a   1.000
_cell.length_b   1.000
_cell.length_c   1.000
_cell.angle_alpha   90.00
_cell.angle_beta   90.00
_cell.angle_gamma   90.00
#
_symmetry.space_group_name_H-M   'P 1'
#
loop_
_entity.id
_entity.type
_entity.pdbx_description
1 polymer ?
#
loop_
_entity_poly.entity_id
_entity_poly.type
_entity_poly.pdbx_seq_one_letter_code
_entity_poly.pdbx_strand_id
1 'polypeptide(L)'
;MDQEQPTPEPEPTLDDAAEAVAPAGDPLPARSRGRLRIAVVLTLVAAVALLAALQMSGVVTLLGGPSNATAPTRIAVVDAAGALTTLDDRGGSVVPHPVNGVSFVFPAWSPDGTRVAAIGGASDNGGVYVFQARGEGFADPAAATAPQVLYRSPDRPPFYLYWTPDSRQVTFLTTEPEGLAMRVAPADASAEATVVREGAPLYWDWIEPARVLMNVGAGGPDAFLGEVGLDGAAGTPAAAAPGIFRSPVVTHDGTHRAYVIATGGSESIIIESRDGADRHEIPIPGMAAIGFAPAGASLAFIAPEAPGRPVGLPIGPLRIVDVASGSVRTLLDGPIVAFFWSPDGRTIAILRLPGPDDDELASLGVAAPAPAVPPAATDSGYALRVAFVDVASGTIRATRDVRVSELFGLQVLPFFDQYALSHRFWAPDSSSILLPLVRDDGVVGIVVLPADGSEERRIADGEMGSFSP
;
A
#
# COMPACT_ATOMS: atom_id res chain seq x y z
N MET A 1 12.23 -74.63 -4.40
CA MET A 1 11.96 -73.74 -3.31
C MET A 1 11.73 -72.34 -3.96
N ASP A 2 10.51 -72.20 -4.44
CA ASP A 2 10.07 -70.99 -5.14
C ASP A 2 9.64 -70.01 -4.11
N GLN A 3 10.20 -68.78 -4.20
CA GLN A 3 9.71 -67.60 -3.43
C GLN A 3 8.80 -66.84 -4.36
N GLU A 4 7.52 -66.89 -4.05
CA GLU A 4 6.49 -65.96 -4.60
C GLU A 4 6.74 -64.52 -4.18
N GLN A 5 6.83 -63.64 -5.14
CA GLN A 5 6.75 -62.21 -4.95
C GLN A 5 5.28 -61.78 -4.82
N PRO A 6 4.93 -60.89 -3.88
CA PRO A 6 3.58 -60.36 -3.80
C PRO A 6 3.31 -59.34 -4.91
N THR A 7 2.15 -59.48 -5.54
CA THR A 7 1.55 -58.59 -6.53
C THR A 7 1.20 -57.26 -5.87
N PRO A 8 1.42 -56.10 -6.50
CA PRO A 8 0.98 -54.81 -5.99
C PRO A 8 -0.54 -54.61 -6.14
N GLU A 9 -1.18 -54.08 -5.09
CA GLU A 9 -2.57 -53.66 -5.12
C GLU A 9 -2.76 -52.48 -6.10
N PRO A 10 -3.92 -52.42 -6.79
CA PRO A 10 -4.22 -51.34 -7.71
C PRO A 10 -4.59 -50.07 -6.97
N GLU A 11 -4.07 -48.93 -7.45
CA GLU A 11 -4.44 -47.58 -7.01
C GLU A 11 -5.95 -47.32 -7.26
N PRO A 12 -6.65 -46.64 -6.35
CA PRO A 12 -8.05 -46.28 -6.52
C PRO A 12 -8.24 -45.23 -7.62
N THR A 13 -9.17 -45.50 -8.52
CA THR A 13 -9.57 -44.58 -9.59
C THR A 13 -10.44 -43.45 -9.06
N LEU A 14 -10.41 -42.28 -9.74
CA LEU A 14 -11.03 -40.99 -9.40
C LEU A 14 -12.58 -40.98 -9.32
N ASP A 15 -13.25 -42.12 -9.46
CA ASP A 15 -14.73 -42.21 -9.52
C ASP A 15 -15.41 -42.53 -8.16
N ASP A 16 -14.67 -42.84 -7.11
CA ASP A 16 -15.24 -43.21 -5.81
C ASP A 16 -15.46 -42.03 -4.81
N ALA A 17 -15.35 -40.77 -5.25
CA ALA A 17 -15.52 -39.59 -4.39
C ALA A 17 -16.90 -38.89 -4.52
N ALA A 18 -17.89 -39.52 -5.12
CA ALA A 18 -19.21 -38.96 -5.32
C ALA A 18 -20.31 -39.74 -4.60
N GLU A 19 -20.29 -39.77 -3.25
CA GLU A 19 -21.51 -39.98 -2.45
C GLU A 19 -21.26 -39.80 -0.95
N ALA A 20 -21.35 -38.53 -0.50
CA ALA A 20 -21.65 -38.19 0.90
C ALA A 20 -22.48 -36.91 0.96
N VAL A 21 -23.77 -37.04 0.73
CA VAL A 21 -24.75 -35.97 1.00
C VAL A 21 -24.98 -35.91 2.50
N ALA A 22 -24.53 -34.83 3.14
CA ALA A 22 -24.89 -34.48 4.51
C ALA A 22 -26.23 -33.72 4.54
N PRO A 23 -27.05 -33.84 5.59
CA PRO A 23 -28.40 -33.30 5.62
C PRO A 23 -28.41 -31.76 5.79
N ALA A 24 -29.46 -31.15 5.22
CA ALA A 24 -29.74 -29.72 5.27
C ALA A 24 -29.84 -29.20 6.71
N GLY A 25 -28.96 -28.27 7.05
CA GLY A 25 -29.05 -27.47 8.28
C GLY A 25 -29.88 -26.21 8.06
N ASP A 26 -30.58 -25.77 9.10
CA ASP A 26 -31.51 -24.65 9.14
C ASP A 26 -30.91 -23.30 8.63
N PRO A 27 -31.75 -22.40 8.10
CA PRO A 27 -31.26 -21.11 7.58
C PRO A 27 -30.82 -20.17 8.69
N LEU A 28 -29.56 -19.74 8.64
CA LEU A 28 -29.00 -18.72 9.52
C LEU A 28 -29.69 -17.36 9.29
N PRO A 29 -29.83 -16.52 10.34
CA PRO A 29 -30.52 -15.23 10.26
C PRO A 29 -29.76 -14.25 9.34
N ALA A 30 -30.54 -13.47 8.58
CA ALA A 30 -30.07 -12.47 7.61
C ALA A 30 -29.23 -11.38 8.30
N ARG A 31 -27.91 -11.54 8.32
CA ARG A 31 -26.95 -10.47 8.62
C ARG A 31 -26.74 -9.60 7.39
N SER A 32 -26.71 -8.30 7.62
CA SER A 32 -26.73 -7.21 6.65
C SER A 32 -25.94 -7.50 5.36
N ARG A 33 -26.65 -7.52 4.23
CA ARG A 33 -26.13 -7.83 2.87
C ARG A 33 -25.04 -6.89 2.37
N GLY A 34 -24.86 -5.71 2.99
CA GLY A 34 -23.79 -4.77 2.66
C GLY A 34 -22.39 -5.24 3.07
N ARG A 35 -22.23 -5.72 4.30
CA ARG A 35 -20.92 -6.22 4.80
C ARG A 35 -20.45 -7.47 4.07
N LEU A 36 -21.39 -8.33 3.63
CA LEU A 36 -21.03 -9.56 2.91
C LEU A 36 -20.45 -9.27 1.50
N ARG A 37 -20.87 -8.19 0.87
CA ARG A 37 -20.46 -7.84 -0.51
C ARG A 37 -19.11 -7.13 -0.55
N ILE A 38 -18.85 -6.23 0.40
CA ILE A 38 -17.49 -5.68 0.61
C ILE A 38 -16.54 -6.83 0.99
N ALA A 39 -16.96 -7.77 1.83
CA ALA A 39 -16.17 -8.94 2.18
C ALA A 39 -15.88 -9.84 0.95
N VAL A 40 -16.78 -10.00 0.00
CA VAL A 40 -16.54 -10.79 -1.23
C VAL A 40 -15.54 -10.11 -2.16
N VAL A 41 -15.63 -8.79 -2.35
CA VAL A 41 -14.63 -8.03 -3.12
C VAL A 41 -13.28 -8.07 -2.40
N LEU A 42 -13.27 -7.88 -1.08
CA LEU A 42 -12.06 -7.94 -0.26
C LEU A 42 -11.48 -9.37 -0.18
N THR A 43 -12.32 -10.42 -0.18
CA THR A 43 -11.86 -11.82 -0.20
C THR A 43 -11.30 -12.21 -1.57
N LEU A 44 -11.85 -11.70 -2.67
CA LEU A 44 -11.29 -11.88 -4.01
C LEU A 44 -9.95 -11.14 -4.15
N VAL A 45 -9.88 -9.91 -3.66
CA VAL A 45 -8.63 -9.13 -3.60
C VAL A 45 -7.63 -9.79 -2.66
N ALA A 46 -8.08 -10.30 -1.49
CA ALA A 46 -7.21 -11.03 -0.57
C ALA A 46 -6.79 -12.40 -1.14
N ALA A 47 -7.62 -13.09 -1.92
CA ALA A 47 -7.26 -14.35 -2.59
C ALA A 47 -6.29 -14.11 -3.76
N VAL A 48 -6.49 -13.04 -4.54
CA VAL A 48 -5.53 -12.61 -5.57
C VAL A 48 -4.26 -12.07 -4.91
N ALA A 49 -4.37 -11.33 -3.80
CA ALA A 49 -3.25 -10.89 -2.98
C ALA A 49 -2.54 -12.06 -2.28
N LEU A 50 -3.27 -13.10 -1.85
CA LEU A 50 -2.67 -14.30 -1.24
C LEU A 50 -1.96 -15.17 -2.29
N LEU A 51 -2.46 -15.25 -3.51
CA LEU A 51 -1.76 -15.85 -4.66
C LEU A 51 -0.58 -14.96 -5.11
N ALA A 52 -0.73 -13.65 -5.03
CA ALA A 52 0.32 -12.68 -5.26
C ALA A 52 1.26 -12.52 -4.04
N ALA A 53 0.80 -12.67 -2.80
CA ALA A 53 1.61 -12.62 -1.57
C ALA A 53 2.58 -13.80 -1.42
N LEU A 54 2.48 -14.81 -2.28
CA LEU A 54 3.59 -15.76 -2.48
C LEU A 54 4.82 -15.09 -3.12
N GLN A 55 4.70 -13.83 -3.55
CA GLN A 55 5.78 -13.08 -4.22
C GLN A 55 5.52 -11.58 -4.06
N MET A 56 6.05 -10.83 -3.08
CA MET A 56 6.12 -9.38 -3.24
C MET A 56 6.47 -8.44 -2.15
N SER A 57 6.97 -7.30 -2.52
CA SER A 57 7.10 -6.01 -1.81
C SER A 57 7.44 -4.84 -2.72
N GLY A 58 7.23 -3.66 -2.25
CA GLY A 58 7.74 -2.48 -2.76
C GLY A 58 7.48 -1.09 -2.39
N VAL A 59 7.53 0.02 -2.33
CA VAL A 59 8.24 1.26 -2.10
C VAL A 59 7.51 2.61 -2.17
N VAL A 60 8.01 3.59 -1.44
CA VAL A 60 7.48 4.94 -1.18
C VAL A 60 8.21 6.08 -1.89
N THR A 61 7.47 7.05 -2.41
CA THR A 61 7.89 8.45 -2.50
C THR A 61 6.70 9.39 -2.25
N LEU A 62 6.81 10.27 -1.26
CA LEU A 62 5.87 11.36 -1.06
C LEU A 62 6.22 12.51 -2.01
N LEU A 63 5.36 12.76 -2.98
CA LEU A 63 5.46 13.91 -3.84
C LEU A 63 5.04 15.18 -3.08
N GLY A 64 6.00 15.88 -2.50
CA GLY A 64 5.82 17.27 -2.14
C GLY A 64 5.91 18.11 -3.40
N GLY A 65 4.81 18.36 -4.11
CA GLY A 65 4.72 19.48 -5.05
C GLY A 65 4.91 20.80 -4.29
N PRO A 66 5.19 21.94 -4.96
CA PRO A 66 5.30 23.23 -4.28
C PRO A 66 4.02 23.44 -3.49
N SER A 67 4.11 23.36 -2.16
CA SER A 67 2.97 23.61 -1.29
C SER A 67 2.57 25.06 -1.49
N ASN A 68 1.36 25.29 -1.98
CA ASN A 68 0.69 26.56 -1.82
C ASN A 68 0.50 26.76 -0.32
N ALA A 69 1.47 27.40 0.33
CA ALA A 69 1.63 27.54 1.77
C ALA A 69 0.50 28.30 2.49
N THR A 70 -0.66 28.50 1.84
CA THR A 70 -1.79 29.28 2.34
C THR A 70 -3.10 28.52 2.45
N ALA A 71 -3.23 27.34 1.87
CA ALA A 71 -4.48 26.58 1.99
C ALA A 71 -4.44 25.69 3.25
N PRO A 72 -5.49 25.69 4.09
CA PRO A 72 -5.53 24.87 5.29
C PRO A 72 -5.43 23.39 4.91
N THR A 73 -4.66 22.63 5.69
CA THR A 73 -4.57 21.16 5.55
C THR A 73 -5.95 20.56 5.73
N ARG A 74 -6.31 19.64 4.85
CA ARG A 74 -7.55 18.89 4.91
C ARG A 74 -7.27 17.38 4.96
N ILE A 75 -8.26 16.63 5.42
CA ILE A 75 -8.22 15.17 5.48
C ILE A 75 -9.44 14.66 4.72
N ALA A 76 -9.24 13.70 3.83
CA ALA A 76 -10.33 12.91 3.26
C ALA A 76 -10.52 11.66 4.12
N VAL A 77 -11.75 11.37 4.50
CA VAL A 77 -12.12 10.24 5.38
C VAL A 77 -13.25 9.46 4.75
N VAL A 78 -13.13 8.15 4.80
CA VAL A 78 -14.23 7.21 4.50
C VAL A 78 -14.61 6.50 5.79
N ASP A 79 -15.89 6.59 6.15
CA ASP A 79 -16.44 5.95 7.35
C ASP A 79 -16.78 4.47 7.14
N ALA A 80 -17.21 3.78 8.19
CA ALA A 80 -17.60 2.37 8.16
C ALA A 80 -18.80 2.06 7.25
N ALA A 81 -19.61 3.07 6.90
CA ALA A 81 -20.70 2.95 5.92
C ALA A 81 -20.23 3.19 4.48
N GLY A 82 -18.98 3.59 4.29
CA GLY A 82 -18.40 3.97 3.00
C GLY A 82 -18.76 5.39 2.58
N ALA A 83 -19.19 6.27 3.50
CA ALA A 83 -19.43 7.67 3.16
C ALA A 83 -18.12 8.45 3.12
N LEU A 84 -17.88 9.14 2.01
CA LEU A 84 -16.70 10.00 1.84
C LEU A 84 -17.01 11.41 2.36
N THR A 85 -16.11 11.93 3.19
CA THR A 85 -16.12 13.31 3.68
C THR A 85 -14.74 13.93 3.58
N THR A 86 -14.66 15.25 3.43
CA THR A 86 -13.42 16.00 3.66
C THR A 86 -13.61 16.98 4.81
N LEU A 87 -12.59 17.12 5.64
CA LEU A 87 -12.64 17.95 6.85
C LEU A 87 -11.29 18.64 7.08
N ASP A 88 -11.23 19.61 7.97
CA ASP A 88 -9.96 20.20 8.37
C ASP A 88 -9.15 19.24 9.28
N ASP A 89 -7.90 19.58 9.55
CA ASP A 89 -6.97 18.78 10.37
C ASP A 89 -7.36 18.68 11.85
N ARG A 90 -8.45 19.35 12.26
CA ARG A 90 -9.02 19.31 13.61
C ARG A 90 -10.35 18.58 13.69
N GLY A 91 -10.85 18.09 12.55
CA GLY A 91 -12.14 17.41 12.46
C GLY A 91 -13.33 18.36 12.26
N GLY A 92 -13.07 19.64 12.03
CA GLY A 92 -14.09 20.64 11.67
C GLY A 92 -14.25 20.82 10.16
N SER A 93 -15.03 21.82 9.76
CA SER A 93 -15.25 22.20 8.35
C SER A 93 -15.61 20.99 7.47
N VAL A 94 -16.52 20.15 7.95
CA VAL A 94 -16.90 18.86 7.31
C VAL A 94 -17.67 19.11 6.02
N VAL A 95 -17.19 18.56 4.91
CA VAL A 95 -17.86 18.59 3.61
C VAL A 95 -18.15 17.16 3.17
N PRO A 96 -19.42 16.73 3.15
CA PRO A 96 -19.79 15.40 2.67
C PRO A 96 -19.76 15.34 1.14
N HIS A 97 -19.42 14.17 0.59
CA HIS A 97 -19.40 13.87 -0.83
C HIS A 97 -20.33 12.68 -1.15
N PRO A 98 -21.65 12.83 -0.99
CA PRO A 98 -22.59 11.73 -1.12
C PRO A 98 -22.80 11.32 -2.59
N VAL A 99 -22.83 9.99 -2.83
CA VAL A 99 -23.34 9.40 -4.07
C VAL A 99 -24.32 8.30 -3.70
N ASN A 100 -25.56 8.43 -4.15
CA ASN A 100 -26.63 7.52 -3.75
C ASN A 100 -26.29 6.07 -4.11
N GLY A 101 -26.33 5.20 -3.10
CA GLY A 101 -26.11 3.76 -3.25
C GLY A 101 -24.66 3.35 -3.51
N VAL A 102 -23.68 4.27 -3.38
CA VAL A 102 -22.25 3.98 -3.53
C VAL A 102 -21.57 4.08 -2.18
N SER A 103 -20.78 3.06 -1.83
CA SER A 103 -19.86 3.06 -0.71
C SER A 103 -18.44 3.22 -1.23
N PHE A 104 -17.65 4.11 -0.62
CA PHE A 104 -16.29 4.45 -1.03
C PHE A 104 -15.24 3.75 -0.17
N VAL A 105 -14.03 3.61 -0.75
CA VAL A 105 -12.80 3.17 -0.10
C VAL A 105 -11.61 3.89 -0.74
N PHE A 106 -10.47 3.94 -0.05
CA PHE A 106 -9.17 4.42 -0.54
C PHE A 106 -9.22 5.85 -1.14
N PRO A 107 -9.59 6.86 -0.32
CA PRO A 107 -9.61 8.24 -0.79
C PRO A 107 -8.18 8.78 -0.94
N ALA A 108 -7.84 9.25 -2.14
CA ALA A 108 -6.53 9.83 -2.45
C ALA A 108 -6.65 11.24 -3.01
N TRP A 109 -5.91 12.19 -2.43
CA TRP A 109 -5.84 13.56 -2.89
C TRP A 109 -5.03 13.67 -4.18
N SER A 110 -5.48 14.54 -5.10
CA SER A 110 -4.66 14.97 -6.22
C SER A 110 -3.41 15.71 -5.72
N PRO A 111 -2.27 15.62 -6.43
CA PRO A 111 -1.04 16.34 -6.05
C PRO A 111 -1.21 17.85 -5.88
N ASP A 112 -2.12 18.49 -6.63
CA ASP A 112 -2.46 19.91 -6.49
C ASP A 112 -3.39 20.23 -5.31
N GLY A 113 -3.87 19.21 -4.59
CA GLY A 113 -4.75 19.34 -3.43
C GLY A 113 -6.16 19.85 -3.72
N THR A 114 -6.59 19.88 -4.98
CA THR A 114 -7.91 20.42 -5.35
C THR A 114 -9.01 19.38 -5.41
N ARG A 115 -8.65 18.10 -5.60
CA ARG A 115 -9.58 16.99 -5.81
C ARG A 115 -9.25 15.77 -4.97
N VAL A 116 -10.25 14.92 -4.75
CA VAL A 116 -10.10 13.59 -4.13
C VAL A 116 -10.63 12.55 -5.12
N ALA A 117 -9.82 11.54 -5.40
CA ALA A 117 -10.27 10.33 -6.07
C ALA A 117 -10.60 9.27 -5.03
N ALA A 118 -11.62 8.45 -5.29
CA ALA A 118 -11.96 7.30 -4.45
C ALA A 118 -12.51 6.16 -5.31
N ILE A 119 -12.30 4.94 -4.81
CA ILE A 119 -12.93 3.75 -5.39
C ILE A 119 -14.31 3.63 -4.77
N GLY A 120 -15.34 3.53 -5.61
CA GLY A 120 -16.73 3.39 -5.17
C GLY A 120 -17.34 2.09 -5.65
N GLY A 121 -18.10 1.41 -4.76
CA GLY A 121 -18.86 0.21 -5.06
C GLY A 121 -20.36 0.44 -4.85
N ALA A 122 -21.17 0.12 -5.85
CA ALA A 122 -22.62 -0.06 -5.73
C ALA A 122 -22.93 -1.53 -5.98
N SER A 123 -24.04 -2.04 -5.47
CA SER A 123 -24.45 -3.47 -5.40
C SER A 123 -23.78 -4.48 -6.36
N ASP A 124 -23.38 -4.09 -7.55
CA ASP A 124 -22.84 -4.91 -8.65
C ASP A 124 -21.89 -4.14 -9.58
N ASN A 125 -21.48 -2.91 -9.23
CA ASN A 125 -20.60 -2.08 -10.05
C ASN A 125 -19.50 -1.47 -9.19
N GLY A 126 -18.24 -1.76 -9.52
CA GLY A 126 -17.09 -1.01 -9.02
C GLY A 126 -16.77 0.17 -9.94
N GLY A 127 -16.30 1.29 -9.38
CA GLY A 127 -15.94 2.46 -10.17
C GLY A 127 -14.87 3.33 -9.53
N VAL A 128 -14.33 4.27 -10.31
CA VAL A 128 -13.43 5.33 -9.86
C VAL A 128 -14.13 6.67 -10.00
N TYR A 129 -14.14 7.42 -8.92
CA TYR A 129 -14.85 8.70 -8.80
C TYR A 129 -13.87 9.79 -8.39
N VAL A 130 -14.05 11.00 -8.96
CA VAL A 130 -13.26 12.19 -8.60
C VAL A 130 -14.20 13.29 -8.13
N PHE A 131 -13.92 13.80 -6.95
CA PHE A 131 -14.65 14.87 -6.29
C PHE A 131 -13.82 16.14 -6.28
N GLN A 132 -14.47 17.28 -6.49
CA GLN A 132 -13.88 18.59 -6.18
C GLN A 132 -13.84 18.73 -4.65
N ALA A 133 -12.68 19.00 -4.09
CA ALA A 133 -12.48 19.11 -2.64
C ALA A 133 -11.97 20.47 -2.18
N ARG A 134 -11.58 21.36 -3.11
CA ARG A 134 -11.18 22.74 -2.87
C ARG A 134 -11.58 23.62 -4.07
N GLY A 135 -11.84 24.88 -3.83
CA GLY A 135 -12.19 25.88 -4.83
C GLY A 135 -12.97 27.05 -4.19
N GLU A 136 -13.23 28.11 -4.95
CA GLU A 136 -14.12 29.20 -4.51
C GLU A 136 -15.52 28.62 -4.24
N GLY A 137 -16.04 28.81 -3.02
CA GLY A 137 -17.35 28.28 -2.61
C GLY A 137 -17.32 26.94 -1.87
N PHE A 138 -16.18 26.28 -1.71
CA PHE A 138 -16.08 25.01 -0.99
C PHE A 138 -16.15 25.09 0.55
N ALA A 139 -16.37 26.28 1.09
CA ALA A 139 -16.75 26.46 2.50
C ALA A 139 -18.26 26.19 2.73
N ASP A 140 -19.05 26.08 1.66
CA ASP A 140 -20.49 25.81 1.73
C ASP A 140 -20.77 24.33 1.37
N PRO A 141 -21.26 23.51 2.32
CA PRO A 141 -21.67 22.12 2.03
C PRO A 141 -22.70 21.97 0.92
N ALA A 142 -23.49 23.03 0.64
CA ALA A 142 -24.47 23.06 -0.44
C ALA A 142 -23.82 23.16 -1.84
N ALA A 143 -22.53 23.49 -1.91
CA ALA A 143 -21.79 23.61 -3.18
C ALA A 143 -21.12 22.30 -3.63
N ALA A 144 -21.36 21.16 -2.97
CA ALA A 144 -20.85 19.87 -3.38
C ALA A 144 -21.34 19.54 -4.80
N THR A 145 -20.44 19.58 -5.77
CA THR A 145 -20.73 19.19 -7.15
C THR A 145 -20.79 17.67 -7.27
N ALA A 146 -21.60 17.16 -8.22
CA ALA A 146 -21.59 15.74 -8.53
C ALA A 146 -20.17 15.29 -8.95
N PRO A 147 -19.70 14.10 -8.52
CA PRO A 147 -18.38 13.62 -8.90
C PRO A 147 -18.26 13.36 -10.39
N GLN A 148 -17.05 13.49 -10.90
CA GLN A 148 -16.70 12.90 -12.19
C GLN A 148 -16.57 11.38 -12.01
N VAL A 149 -17.21 10.61 -12.89
CA VAL A 149 -17.10 9.15 -12.91
C VAL A 149 -16.14 8.77 -14.02
N LEU A 150 -14.95 8.34 -13.64
CA LEU A 150 -13.89 8.02 -14.60
C LEU A 150 -14.02 6.61 -15.18
N TYR A 151 -14.60 5.71 -14.39
CA TYR A 151 -14.70 4.30 -14.73
C TYR A 151 -15.86 3.65 -13.97
N ARG A 152 -16.52 2.69 -14.61
CA ARG A 152 -17.47 1.76 -13.97
C ARG A 152 -17.43 0.40 -14.67
N SER A 153 -17.44 -0.67 -13.89
CA SER A 153 -17.58 -2.03 -14.42
C SER A 153 -18.17 -2.97 -13.38
N PRO A 154 -19.12 -3.81 -13.75
CA PRO A 154 -19.61 -4.89 -12.89
C PRO A 154 -18.61 -6.05 -12.78
N ASP A 155 -17.88 -6.33 -13.86
CA ASP A 155 -17.05 -7.53 -13.98
C ASP A 155 -15.59 -7.28 -13.63
N ARG A 156 -15.15 -6.01 -13.67
CA ARG A 156 -13.76 -5.59 -13.50
C ARG A 156 -13.64 -4.46 -12.49
N PRO A 157 -13.95 -4.72 -11.20
CA PRO A 157 -13.92 -3.69 -10.18
C PRO A 157 -12.50 -3.16 -9.97
N PRO A 158 -12.34 -1.83 -9.80
CA PRO A 158 -11.07 -1.24 -9.42
C PRO A 158 -10.79 -1.51 -7.93
N PHE A 159 -9.51 -1.57 -7.54
CA PHE A 159 -9.12 -1.83 -6.15
C PHE A 159 -7.91 -1.04 -5.65
N TYR A 160 -7.19 -0.32 -6.52
CA TYR A 160 -6.08 0.57 -6.18
C TYR A 160 -6.09 1.74 -7.16
N LEU A 161 -5.72 2.94 -6.71
CA LEU A 161 -5.63 4.11 -7.56
C LEU A 161 -4.42 4.99 -7.20
N TYR A 162 -3.91 5.69 -8.22
CA TYR A 162 -2.78 6.60 -8.06
C TYR A 162 -2.89 7.76 -9.08
N TRP A 163 -2.83 9.00 -8.59
CA TRP A 163 -2.85 10.19 -9.41
C TRP A 163 -1.56 10.35 -10.23
N THR A 164 -1.67 10.92 -11.44
CA THR A 164 -0.49 11.44 -12.13
C THR A 164 0.08 12.66 -11.39
N PRO A 165 1.41 12.87 -11.43
CA PRO A 165 2.05 13.98 -10.71
C PRO A 165 1.51 15.38 -11.09
N ASP A 166 1.00 15.54 -12.31
CA ASP A 166 0.39 16.77 -12.81
C ASP A 166 -1.10 16.92 -12.44
N SER A 167 -1.65 15.99 -11.69
CA SER A 167 -3.07 15.95 -11.26
C SER A 167 -4.09 15.81 -12.40
N ARG A 168 -3.67 15.51 -13.63
CA ARG A 168 -4.58 15.49 -14.80
C ARG A 168 -5.28 14.17 -15.02
N GLN A 169 -4.67 13.07 -14.58
CA GLN A 169 -5.21 11.74 -14.79
C GLN A 169 -5.15 10.92 -13.50
N VAL A 170 -5.95 9.86 -13.45
CA VAL A 170 -5.91 8.84 -12.41
C VAL A 170 -5.60 7.52 -13.07
N THR A 171 -4.58 6.83 -12.56
CA THR A 171 -4.32 5.43 -12.87
C THR A 171 -4.93 4.54 -11.80
N PHE A 172 -5.37 3.36 -12.18
CA PHE A 172 -5.98 2.41 -11.26
C PHE A 172 -5.82 0.97 -11.75
N LEU A 173 -5.87 0.03 -10.82
CA LEU A 173 -5.86 -1.40 -11.10
C LEU A 173 -7.27 -1.96 -11.16
N THR A 174 -7.52 -2.81 -12.13
CA THR A 174 -8.72 -3.64 -12.23
C THR A 174 -8.36 -5.12 -12.24
N THR A 175 -9.27 -5.94 -11.72
CA THR A 175 -9.18 -7.40 -11.87
C THR A 175 -9.58 -7.78 -13.29
N GLU A 176 -8.80 -8.64 -13.93
CA GLU A 176 -9.06 -9.20 -15.25
C GLU A 176 -9.18 -10.73 -15.14
N PRO A 177 -9.77 -11.42 -16.13
CA PRO A 177 -9.90 -12.89 -16.07
C PRO A 177 -8.57 -13.64 -15.90
N GLU A 178 -7.47 -13.10 -16.44
CA GLU A 178 -6.15 -13.72 -16.41
C GLU A 178 -5.12 -12.91 -15.61
N GLY A 179 -5.58 -12.00 -14.73
CA GLY A 179 -4.66 -11.21 -13.90
C GLY A 179 -5.16 -9.84 -13.54
N LEU A 180 -4.37 -8.81 -13.81
CA LEU A 180 -4.66 -7.41 -13.50
C LEU A 180 -4.45 -6.55 -14.75
N ALA A 181 -5.15 -5.41 -14.81
CA ALA A 181 -4.83 -4.35 -15.76
C ALA A 181 -4.60 -3.02 -15.04
N MET A 182 -3.53 -2.34 -15.38
CA MET A 182 -3.39 -0.92 -15.11
C MET A 182 -4.16 -0.14 -16.16
N ARG A 183 -5.05 0.73 -15.69
CA ARG A 183 -5.83 1.64 -16.52
C ARG A 183 -5.50 3.08 -16.20
N VAL A 184 -5.75 3.97 -17.17
CA VAL A 184 -5.63 5.41 -16.98
C VAL A 184 -6.87 6.11 -17.51
N ALA A 185 -7.34 7.14 -16.81
CA ALA A 185 -8.45 7.98 -17.23
C ALA A 185 -8.18 9.46 -16.94
N PRO A 186 -8.62 10.38 -17.82
CA PRO A 186 -8.61 11.80 -17.51
C PRO A 186 -9.48 12.10 -16.29
N ALA A 187 -8.94 12.92 -15.38
CA ALA A 187 -9.61 13.24 -14.11
C ALA A 187 -10.87 14.12 -14.26
N ASP A 188 -11.09 14.68 -15.43
CA ASP A 188 -12.29 15.44 -15.82
C ASP A 188 -13.31 14.58 -16.58
N ALA A 189 -13.07 13.27 -16.71
CA ALA A 189 -13.90 12.32 -17.46
C ALA A 189 -14.11 12.71 -18.95
N SER A 190 -13.18 13.47 -19.54
CA SER A 190 -13.25 13.91 -20.95
C SER A 190 -13.07 12.77 -21.96
N ALA A 191 -12.57 11.61 -21.52
CA ALA A 191 -12.45 10.38 -22.30
C ALA A 191 -12.63 9.15 -21.41
N GLU A 192 -12.92 8.00 -22.02
CA GLU A 192 -13.00 6.71 -21.34
C GLU A 192 -11.63 6.23 -20.83
N ALA A 193 -11.66 5.40 -19.79
CA ALA A 193 -10.45 4.76 -19.28
C ALA A 193 -9.85 3.77 -20.29
N THR A 194 -8.55 3.85 -20.50
CA THR A 194 -7.79 2.96 -21.39
C THR A 194 -6.87 2.04 -20.62
N VAL A 195 -6.61 0.85 -21.16
CA VAL A 195 -5.61 -0.08 -20.61
C VAL A 195 -4.22 0.38 -20.99
N VAL A 196 -3.35 0.51 -20.01
CA VAL A 196 -1.91 0.80 -20.19
C VAL A 196 -1.12 -0.50 -20.31
N ARG A 197 -1.36 -1.44 -19.40
CA ARG A 197 -0.66 -2.73 -19.37
C ARG A 197 -1.50 -3.77 -18.62
N GLU A 198 -1.42 -5.02 -19.08
CA GLU A 198 -1.95 -6.20 -18.40
C GLU A 198 -0.83 -7.06 -17.83
N GLY A 199 -1.14 -7.82 -16.78
CA GLY A 199 -0.26 -8.76 -16.11
C GLY A 199 -0.50 -8.80 -14.60
N ALA A 200 0.04 -9.81 -13.91
CA ALA A 200 -0.09 -9.93 -12.48
C ALA A 200 1.17 -10.57 -11.87
N PRO A 201 1.61 -10.04 -10.78
CA PRO A 201 1.27 -8.75 -10.15
C PRO A 201 1.77 -7.55 -10.95
N LEU A 202 1.32 -6.33 -10.61
CA LEU A 202 1.62 -5.12 -11.36
C LEU A 202 1.78 -3.94 -10.39
N TYR A 203 2.97 -3.30 -10.45
CA TYR A 203 3.30 -2.10 -9.68
C TYR A 203 4.04 -1.08 -10.52
N TRP A 204 3.90 0.21 -10.15
CA TRP A 204 4.57 1.30 -10.85
C TRP A 204 4.86 2.47 -9.93
N ASP A 205 5.83 3.27 -10.32
CA ASP A 205 6.07 4.61 -9.81
C ASP A 205 6.36 5.58 -10.94
N TRP A 206 6.15 6.87 -10.68
CA TRP A 206 6.22 7.92 -11.68
C TRP A 206 7.66 8.34 -12.00
N ILE A 207 8.03 8.29 -13.29
CA ILE A 207 9.24 8.95 -13.80
C ILE A 207 8.91 10.40 -14.19
N GLU A 208 7.76 10.57 -14.83
CA GLU A 208 7.18 11.84 -15.28
C GLU A 208 5.67 11.65 -15.50
N PRO A 209 4.87 12.71 -15.65
CA PRO A 209 3.40 12.59 -15.68
C PRO A 209 2.84 11.61 -16.74
N ALA A 210 3.57 11.34 -17.82
CA ALA A 210 3.13 10.44 -18.87
C ALA A 210 3.92 9.11 -18.93
N ARG A 211 4.80 8.84 -17.95
CA ARG A 211 5.69 7.69 -17.96
C ARG A 211 5.95 7.14 -16.58
N VAL A 212 5.92 5.83 -16.47
CA VAL A 212 6.15 5.08 -15.23
C VAL A 212 7.33 4.12 -15.37
N LEU A 213 8.02 3.86 -14.28
CA LEU A 213 8.80 2.65 -14.09
C LEU A 213 7.86 1.57 -13.56
N MET A 214 7.76 0.46 -14.25
CA MET A 214 6.77 -0.58 -13.97
C MET A 214 7.42 -1.94 -13.81
N ASN A 215 6.94 -2.70 -12.84
CA ASN A 215 7.23 -4.12 -12.67
C ASN A 215 5.94 -4.92 -12.88
N VAL A 216 5.98 -5.91 -13.76
CA VAL A 216 4.84 -6.78 -14.10
C VAL A 216 5.28 -8.24 -14.03
N GLY A 217 4.46 -9.07 -13.40
CA GLY A 217 4.70 -10.51 -13.31
C GLY A 217 5.70 -10.89 -12.23
N ALA A 218 5.67 -12.15 -11.86
CA ALA A 218 6.39 -12.71 -10.73
C ALA A 218 7.64 -13.53 -11.13
N GLY A 219 8.20 -13.21 -12.25
CA GLY A 219 9.25 -14.01 -12.90
C GLY A 219 8.68 -14.82 -14.07
N GLY A 220 9.57 -15.46 -14.85
CA GLY A 220 9.19 -16.17 -16.07
C GLY A 220 9.28 -15.28 -17.33
N PRO A 221 8.91 -15.82 -18.51
CA PRO A 221 9.15 -15.17 -19.79
C PRO A 221 8.33 -13.90 -20.00
N ASP A 222 7.20 -13.76 -19.30
CA ASP A 222 6.28 -12.60 -19.44
C ASP A 222 6.54 -11.52 -18.37
N ALA A 223 7.49 -11.75 -17.48
CA ALA A 223 7.86 -10.77 -16.47
C ALA A 223 8.60 -9.59 -17.12
N PHE A 224 8.24 -8.38 -16.71
CA PHE A 224 8.77 -7.15 -17.25
C PHE A 224 9.12 -6.15 -16.13
N LEU A 225 10.29 -5.57 -16.23
CA LEU A 225 10.70 -4.41 -15.46
C LEU A 225 11.24 -3.36 -16.45
N GLY A 226 10.68 -2.16 -16.44
CA GLY A 226 11.12 -1.11 -17.35
C GLY A 226 10.17 0.08 -17.40
N GLU A 227 10.51 1.03 -18.27
CA GLU A 227 9.70 2.23 -18.47
C GLU A 227 8.52 1.94 -19.42
N VAL A 228 7.35 2.48 -19.09
CA VAL A 228 6.13 2.36 -19.87
C VAL A 228 5.47 3.73 -19.99
N GLY A 229 5.08 4.10 -21.22
CA GLY A 229 4.25 5.27 -21.47
C GLY A 229 2.78 5.00 -21.10
N LEU A 230 2.02 6.01 -20.69
CA LEU A 230 0.58 5.86 -20.40
C LEU A 230 -0.25 5.51 -21.65
N ASP A 231 0.31 5.65 -22.84
CA ASP A 231 -0.25 5.18 -24.13
C ASP A 231 -0.02 3.68 -24.36
N GLY A 232 0.58 2.98 -23.41
CA GLY A 232 0.96 1.57 -23.50
C GLY A 232 2.27 1.32 -24.28
N ALA A 233 2.92 2.38 -24.81
CA ALA A 233 4.19 2.24 -25.47
C ALA A 233 5.30 1.81 -24.49
N ALA A 234 5.83 0.62 -24.68
CA ALA A 234 6.95 0.15 -23.87
C ALA A 234 8.19 1.01 -24.17
N GLY A 235 8.78 1.56 -23.13
CA GLY A 235 10.09 2.20 -23.18
C GLY A 235 11.22 1.18 -23.09
N THR A 236 12.38 1.64 -22.62
CA THR A 236 13.56 0.78 -22.47
C THR A 236 13.37 -0.18 -21.29
N PRO A 237 13.48 -1.50 -21.48
CA PRO A 237 13.52 -2.44 -20.36
C PRO A 237 14.70 -2.09 -19.44
N ALA A 238 14.53 -2.28 -18.13
CA ALA A 238 15.67 -2.29 -17.23
C ALA A 238 16.62 -3.44 -17.61
N ALA A 239 17.91 -3.25 -17.38
CA ALA A 239 18.96 -4.17 -17.85
C ALA A 239 18.94 -5.55 -17.14
N ALA A 240 17.99 -5.80 -16.23
CA ALA A 240 17.89 -7.03 -15.46
C ALA A 240 16.46 -7.58 -15.51
N ALA A 241 16.33 -8.90 -15.50
CA ALA A 241 15.05 -9.56 -15.32
C ALA A 241 14.49 -9.21 -13.94
N PRO A 242 13.17 -8.95 -13.83
CA PRO A 242 12.55 -8.75 -12.54
C PRO A 242 12.78 -9.97 -11.66
N GLY A 243 13.11 -9.71 -10.41
CA GLY A 243 13.17 -10.72 -9.37
C GLY A 243 11.80 -11.21 -8.94
N ILE A 244 11.76 -11.85 -7.78
CA ILE A 244 10.50 -12.03 -7.08
C ILE A 244 9.91 -10.65 -6.94
N PHE A 245 8.65 -10.50 -7.30
CA PHE A 245 7.92 -9.26 -7.48
C PHE A 245 8.19 -8.17 -6.43
N ARG A 246 8.57 -7.00 -6.88
CA ARG A 246 8.87 -5.81 -6.08
C ARG A 246 8.42 -4.55 -6.80
N SER A 247 7.92 -3.58 -6.05
CA SER A 247 7.63 -2.27 -6.60
C SER A 247 8.93 -1.54 -6.94
N PRO A 248 9.04 -0.97 -8.11
CA PRO A 248 10.11 -0.05 -8.42
C PRO A 248 9.82 1.31 -7.80
N VAL A 249 10.86 2.12 -7.56
CA VAL A 249 10.75 3.50 -7.13
C VAL A 249 11.59 4.42 -7.95
N VAL A 250 11.13 5.65 -7.99
CA VAL A 250 11.82 6.74 -8.66
C VAL A 250 11.96 7.92 -7.70
N THR A 251 13.07 8.63 -7.74
CA THR A 251 13.22 9.89 -7.01
C THR A 251 12.25 10.92 -7.59
N HIS A 252 11.79 11.85 -6.74
CA HIS A 252 10.82 12.89 -7.15
C HIS A 252 11.25 13.71 -8.36
N ASP A 253 12.56 13.92 -8.53
CA ASP A 253 13.12 14.63 -9.67
C ASP A 253 13.35 13.72 -10.89
N GLY A 254 13.03 12.42 -10.80
CA GLY A 254 13.20 11.45 -11.87
C GLY A 254 14.65 11.09 -12.20
N THR A 255 15.63 11.52 -11.37
CA THR A 255 17.06 11.32 -11.66
C THR A 255 17.56 9.93 -11.31
N HIS A 256 17.01 9.30 -10.25
CA HIS A 256 17.38 7.96 -9.83
C HIS A 256 16.17 7.06 -9.74
N ARG A 257 16.41 5.77 -9.89
CA ARG A 257 15.43 4.71 -9.71
C ARG A 257 16.01 3.58 -8.87
N ALA A 258 15.16 2.87 -8.17
CA ALA A 258 15.53 1.67 -7.45
C ALA A 258 14.50 0.57 -7.66
N TYR A 259 14.97 -0.67 -7.66
CA TYR A 259 14.15 -1.87 -7.84
C TYR A 259 14.88 -3.09 -7.33
N VAL A 260 14.17 -4.19 -7.15
CA VAL A 260 14.76 -5.47 -6.72
C VAL A 260 14.88 -6.41 -7.91
N ILE A 261 16.03 -7.06 -8.01
CA ILE A 261 16.29 -8.11 -8.99
C ILE A 261 16.57 -9.44 -8.28
N ALA A 262 16.38 -10.55 -9.00
CA ALA A 262 16.85 -11.86 -8.57
C ALA A 262 17.84 -12.42 -9.60
N THR A 263 19.01 -12.80 -9.13
CA THR A 263 20.05 -13.40 -9.96
C THR A 263 20.59 -14.65 -9.26
N GLY A 264 20.47 -15.81 -9.89
CA GLY A 264 21.06 -17.05 -9.39
C GLY A 264 20.52 -17.52 -8.02
N GLY A 265 19.29 -17.15 -7.65
CA GLY A 265 18.68 -17.48 -6.37
C GLY A 265 19.01 -16.49 -5.24
N SER A 266 19.69 -15.40 -5.53
CA SER A 266 19.95 -14.28 -4.62
C SER A 266 19.17 -13.05 -5.08
N GLU A 267 18.71 -12.24 -4.14
CA GLU A 267 18.06 -10.97 -4.43
C GLU A 267 18.99 -9.79 -4.12
N SER A 268 18.84 -8.70 -4.90
CA SER A 268 19.58 -7.47 -4.70
C SER A 268 18.69 -6.26 -4.96
N ILE A 269 18.85 -5.21 -4.16
CA ILE A 269 18.32 -3.88 -4.47
C ILE A 269 19.30 -3.21 -5.42
N ILE A 270 18.78 -2.75 -6.55
CA ILE A 270 19.53 -1.90 -7.49
C ILE A 270 19.11 -0.47 -7.26
N ILE A 271 20.07 0.42 -7.15
CA ILE A 271 19.89 1.86 -7.17
C ILE A 271 20.74 2.37 -8.33
N GLU A 272 20.14 3.07 -9.27
CA GLU A 272 20.89 3.58 -10.43
C GLU A 272 20.37 4.95 -10.87
N SER A 273 21.26 5.76 -11.44
CA SER A 273 20.87 6.96 -12.16
C SER A 273 20.09 6.59 -13.42
N ARG A 274 19.18 7.45 -13.87
CA ARG A 274 18.32 7.19 -15.05
C ARG A 274 19.13 6.91 -16.31
N ASP A 275 20.30 7.52 -16.46
CA ASP A 275 21.23 7.27 -17.57
C ASP A 275 22.11 6.02 -17.39
N GLY A 276 22.03 5.37 -16.24
CA GLY A 276 22.79 4.17 -15.89
C GLY A 276 24.28 4.40 -15.59
N ALA A 277 24.71 5.67 -15.47
CA ALA A 277 26.11 6.01 -15.22
C ALA A 277 26.56 5.63 -13.79
N ASP A 278 25.67 5.84 -12.81
CA ASP A 278 25.87 5.49 -11.42
C ASP A 278 24.97 4.30 -11.07
N ARG A 279 25.54 3.22 -10.52
CA ARG A 279 24.79 2.02 -10.15
C ARG A 279 25.37 1.38 -8.90
N HIS A 280 24.51 1.14 -7.94
CA HIS A 280 24.82 0.38 -6.74
C HIS A 280 23.95 -0.90 -6.69
N GLU A 281 24.55 -1.99 -6.25
CA GLU A 281 23.86 -3.25 -6.03
C GLU A 281 24.05 -3.68 -4.56
N ILE A 282 22.93 -3.86 -3.86
CA ILE A 282 22.89 -4.17 -2.43
C ILE A 282 22.25 -5.54 -2.26
N PRO A 283 23.05 -6.58 -1.95
CA PRO A 283 22.51 -7.92 -1.72
C PRO A 283 21.56 -7.95 -0.52
N ILE A 284 20.44 -8.66 -0.66
CA ILE A 284 19.46 -8.87 0.39
C ILE A 284 19.09 -10.35 0.50
N PRO A 285 18.82 -10.86 1.71
CA PRO A 285 18.54 -12.28 1.91
C PRO A 285 17.09 -12.71 1.54
N GLY A 286 16.32 -11.83 0.98
CA GLY A 286 14.93 -12.12 0.58
C GLY A 286 14.15 -10.84 0.30
N MET A 287 12.83 -10.95 0.44
CA MET A 287 11.88 -9.88 0.17
C MET A 287 12.23 -8.56 0.89
N ALA A 288 12.32 -7.45 0.15
CA ALA A 288 12.51 -6.12 0.71
C ALA A 288 11.39 -5.16 0.32
N ALA A 289 11.04 -4.23 1.20
CA ALA A 289 10.34 -3.00 0.88
C ALA A 289 11.35 -1.85 0.87
N ILE A 290 11.31 -1.01 -0.15
CA ILE A 290 12.31 0.03 -0.38
C ILE A 290 11.65 1.40 -0.57
N GLY A 291 12.27 2.56 -0.24
CA GLY A 291 11.70 3.90 -0.34
C GLY A 291 12.68 5.04 -0.38
N PHE A 292 12.66 5.85 -1.44
CA PHE A 292 13.46 7.07 -1.44
C PHE A 292 12.95 8.08 -0.39
N ALA A 293 13.91 8.75 0.26
CA ALA A 293 13.61 9.98 0.97
C ALA A 293 13.05 11.03 0.01
N PRO A 294 12.19 11.97 0.46
CA PRO A 294 11.62 12.99 -0.41
C PRO A 294 12.64 13.81 -1.21
N ALA A 295 13.84 14.04 -0.64
CA ALA A 295 14.94 14.72 -1.33
C ALA A 295 15.78 13.82 -2.25
N GLY A 296 15.47 12.52 -2.34
CA GLY A 296 16.18 11.57 -3.21
C GLY A 296 17.58 11.14 -2.77
N ALA A 297 18.18 11.76 -1.75
CA ALA A 297 19.56 11.49 -1.33
C ALA A 297 19.76 10.16 -0.57
N SER A 298 18.68 9.55 -0.11
CA SER A 298 18.70 8.30 0.66
C SER A 298 17.57 7.38 0.23
N LEU A 299 17.82 6.07 0.33
CA LEU A 299 16.79 5.03 0.18
C LEU A 299 16.65 4.30 1.52
N ALA A 300 15.43 4.22 2.05
CA ALA A 300 15.14 3.34 3.17
C ALA A 300 14.70 1.96 2.67
N PHE A 301 15.01 0.92 3.44
CA PHE A 301 14.46 -0.40 3.17
C PHE A 301 14.33 -1.25 4.43
N ILE A 302 13.37 -2.16 4.40
CA ILE A 302 13.24 -3.27 5.34
C ILE A 302 13.37 -4.59 4.57
N ALA A 303 14.12 -5.52 5.13
CA ALA A 303 14.32 -6.86 4.57
C ALA A 303 14.61 -7.83 5.73
N PRO A 304 14.29 -9.13 5.59
CA PRO A 304 14.65 -10.13 6.59
C PRO A 304 16.15 -10.18 6.79
N GLU A 305 16.61 -10.66 7.95
CA GLU A 305 18.04 -10.79 8.25
C GLU A 305 18.65 -12.11 7.72
N ALA A 306 17.80 -13.10 7.45
CA ALA A 306 18.24 -14.41 6.95
C ALA A 306 17.32 -14.93 5.85
N PRO A 307 17.86 -15.71 4.90
CA PRO A 307 17.06 -16.39 3.90
C PRO A 307 16.11 -17.42 4.54
N GLY A 308 14.96 -17.65 3.95
CA GLY A 308 14.16 -18.83 4.29
C GLY A 308 12.70 -18.62 4.67
N ARG A 309 12.13 -17.43 4.49
CA ARG A 309 10.68 -17.23 4.58
C ARG A 309 10.13 -16.74 3.24
N PRO A 310 9.54 -17.61 2.43
CA PRO A 310 9.05 -17.24 1.10
C PRO A 310 7.71 -16.50 1.13
N VAL A 311 7.04 -16.37 2.28
CA VAL A 311 5.65 -15.87 2.31
C VAL A 311 5.50 -14.79 3.37
N GLY A 312 5.02 -13.62 2.97
CA GLY A 312 4.55 -12.59 3.90
C GLY A 312 5.12 -11.21 3.65
N LEU A 313 5.00 -10.41 4.67
CA LEU A 313 5.51 -9.03 4.73
C LEU A 313 7.05 -9.04 4.78
N PRO A 314 7.73 -8.06 4.19
CA PRO A 314 9.14 -7.81 4.46
C PRO A 314 9.26 -7.35 5.91
N ILE A 315 9.69 -8.24 6.80
CA ILE A 315 9.86 -7.94 8.23
C ILE A 315 11.35 -7.98 8.53
N GLY A 316 11.87 -6.92 9.11
CA GLY A 316 13.28 -6.83 9.48
C GLY A 316 13.69 -5.45 9.93
N PRO A 317 15.00 -5.24 10.17
CA PRO A 317 15.54 -3.95 10.54
C PRO A 317 15.35 -2.91 9.44
N LEU A 318 15.17 -1.65 9.84
CA LEU A 318 15.17 -0.50 8.95
C LEU A 318 16.60 -0.10 8.63
N ARG A 319 16.95 -0.11 7.36
CA ARG A 319 18.26 0.29 6.84
C ARG A 319 18.12 1.48 5.91
N ILE A 320 19.16 2.29 5.87
CA ILE A 320 19.27 3.45 4.97
C ILE A 320 20.47 3.27 4.07
N VAL A 321 20.27 3.51 2.79
CA VAL A 321 21.33 3.59 1.78
C VAL A 321 21.54 5.05 1.42
N ASP A 322 22.78 5.50 1.43
CA ASP A 322 23.18 6.75 0.80
C ASP A 322 23.25 6.54 -0.73
N VAL A 323 22.45 7.26 -1.48
CA VAL A 323 22.27 7.04 -2.93
C VAL A 323 23.55 7.32 -3.71
N ALA A 324 24.35 8.31 -3.29
CA ALA A 324 25.57 8.68 -3.99
C ALA A 324 26.71 7.69 -3.80
N SER A 325 26.84 7.09 -2.61
CA SER A 325 27.93 6.18 -2.28
C SER A 325 27.56 4.70 -2.28
N GLY A 326 26.26 4.37 -2.25
CA GLY A 326 25.76 3.01 -2.04
C GLY A 326 26.00 2.45 -0.62
N SER A 327 26.49 3.28 0.31
CA SER A 327 26.77 2.84 1.67
C SER A 327 25.49 2.56 2.45
N VAL A 328 25.45 1.42 3.15
CA VAL A 328 24.29 0.97 3.91
C VAL A 328 24.57 1.11 5.42
N ARG A 329 23.60 1.65 6.16
CA ARG A 329 23.62 1.63 7.63
C ARG A 329 22.28 1.13 8.17
N THR A 330 22.30 0.41 9.25
CA THR A 330 21.08 0.12 10.03
C THR A 330 20.67 1.39 10.77
N LEU A 331 19.43 1.84 10.56
CA LEU A 331 18.87 2.97 11.29
C LEU A 331 18.22 2.52 12.58
N LEU A 332 17.49 1.40 12.54
CA LEU A 332 16.81 0.81 13.68
C LEU A 332 16.71 -0.70 13.51
N ASP A 333 17.05 -1.44 14.57
CA ASP A 333 16.88 -2.88 14.61
C ASP A 333 15.45 -3.29 14.99
N GLY A 334 15.13 -4.55 14.70
CA GLY A 334 13.88 -5.18 15.13
C GLY A 334 12.91 -5.51 14.01
N PRO A 335 11.73 -6.06 14.36
CA PRO A 335 10.75 -6.58 13.43
C PRO A 335 9.85 -5.47 12.88
N ILE A 336 10.41 -4.60 12.06
CA ILE A 336 9.67 -3.51 11.42
C ILE A 336 8.88 -4.07 10.24
N VAL A 337 7.60 -3.74 10.15
CA VAL A 337 6.66 -4.24 9.14
C VAL A 337 6.27 -3.18 8.11
N ALA A 338 6.43 -1.90 8.45
CA ALA A 338 6.18 -0.78 7.54
C ALA A 338 6.96 0.45 7.98
N PHE A 339 7.22 1.35 7.03
CA PHE A 339 7.82 2.65 7.30
C PHE A 339 7.25 3.73 6.36
N PHE A 340 7.22 4.97 6.85
CA PHE A 340 6.71 6.12 6.11
C PHE A 340 7.62 7.32 6.35
N TRP A 341 8.22 7.83 5.28
CA TRP A 341 9.03 9.04 5.33
C TRP A 341 8.17 10.28 5.63
N SER A 342 8.63 11.14 6.54
CA SER A 342 8.05 12.47 6.68
C SER A 342 8.34 13.31 5.42
N PRO A 343 7.47 14.26 5.04
CA PRO A 343 7.67 15.13 3.88
C PRO A 343 9.01 15.89 3.87
N ASP A 344 9.54 16.26 5.03
CA ASP A 344 10.85 16.92 5.17
C ASP A 344 12.05 15.95 5.15
N GLY A 345 11.80 14.64 5.11
CA GLY A 345 12.83 13.59 5.09
C GLY A 345 13.63 13.43 6.38
N ARG A 346 13.25 14.09 7.48
CA ARG A 346 14.01 14.08 8.75
C ARG A 346 13.54 13.01 9.72
N THR A 347 12.32 12.54 9.57
CA THR A 347 11.70 11.54 10.44
C THR A 347 11.15 10.40 9.60
N ILE A 348 11.24 9.19 10.11
CA ILE A 348 10.51 8.04 9.59
C ILE A 348 9.55 7.56 10.67
N ALA A 349 8.25 7.48 10.35
CA ALA A 349 7.31 6.73 11.16
C ALA A 349 7.42 5.25 10.79
N ILE A 350 7.65 4.39 11.75
CA ILE A 350 7.69 2.95 11.57
C ILE A 350 6.50 2.30 12.27
N LEU A 351 6.04 1.19 11.71
CA LEU A 351 5.17 0.23 12.38
C LEU A 351 5.97 -1.04 12.64
N ARG A 352 5.99 -1.49 13.89
CA ARG A 352 6.69 -2.73 14.27
C ARG A 352 5.77 -3.65 15.06
N LEU A 353 6.10 -4.94 15.06
CA LEU A 353 5.38 -5.91 15.87
C LEU A 353 5.62 -5.60 17.36
N PRO A 354 4.60 -5.78 18.23
CA PRO A 354 4.78 -5.68 19.66
C PRO A 354 5.83 -6.69 20.14
N GLY A 355 6.70 -6.23 21.00
CA GLY A 355 7.74 -7.06 21.63
C GLY A 355 8.09 -6.49 23.01
N PRO A 356 8.87 -7.18 23.81
CA PRO A 356 9.45 -6.57 25.00
C PRO A 356 10.16 -5.28 24.63
N ASP A 357 10.09 -4.30 25.50
CA ASP A 357 10.76 -3.01 25.26
C ASP A 357 12.26 -3.20 25.05
N ASP A 358 12.83 -2.43 24.12
CA ASP A 358 14.25 -2.53 23.79
C ASP A 358 15.15 -2.33 25.02
N ASP A 359 14.71 -1.52 26.00
CA ASP A 359 15.38 -1.33 27.29
C ASP A 359 15.31 -2.58 28.17
N GLU A 360 14.23 -3.35 28.13
CA GLU A 360 14.10 -4.61 28.86
C GLU A 360 14.96 -5.71 28.22
N LEU A 361 15.00 -5.79 26.88
CA LEU A 361 15.87 -6.72 26.16
C LEU A 361 17.35 -6.39 26.31
N ALA A 362 17.70 -5.11 26.24
CA ALA A 362 19.08 -4.66 26.49
C ALA A 362 19.50 -4.99 27.93
N SER A 363 18.61 -4.89 28.92
CA SER A 363 18.87 -5.23 30.29
C SER A 363 19.04 -6.74 30.53
N LEU A 364 18.44 -7.58 29.68
CA LEU A 364 18.51 -9.04 29.76
C LEU A 364 19.65 -9.62 28.90
N GLY A 365 20.33 -8.80 28.09
CA GLY A 365 21.40 -9.26 27.17
C GLY A 365 20.90 -10.20 26.08
N VAL A 366 19.61 -10.16 25.75
CA VAL A 366 18.97 -11.03 24.77
C VAL A 366 18.60 -10.19 23.54
N ALA A 367 19.11 -10.57 22.40
CA ALA A 367 18.57 -10.05 21.13
C ALA A 367 17.10 -10.50 20.96
N ALA A 368 16.22 -9.58 20.62
CA ALA A 368 14.82 -9.88 20.42
C ALA A 368 14.64 -11.00 19.39
N PRO A 369 13.95 -12.09 19.70
CA PRO A 369 13.65 -13.10 18.70
C PRO A 369 12.75 -12.48 17.64
N ALA A 370 13.13 -12.59 16.37
CA ALA A 370 12.28 -12.15 15.26
C ALA A 370 10.94 -12.90 15.34
N PRO A 371 9.80 -12.21 15.44
CA PRO A 371 8.50 -12.86 15.52
C PRO A 371 8.25 -13.66 14.25
N ALA A 372 7.78 -14.86 14.45
CA ALA A 372 7.63 -15.85 13.40
C ALA A 372 6.39 -15.65 12.52
N VAL A 373 5.45 -14.80 12.91
CA VAL A 373 4.11 -14.68 12.29
C VAL A 373 3.64 -13.22 12.43
N PRO A 374 2.95 -12.66 11.43
CA PRO A 374 2.23 -11.39 11.60
C PRO A 374 1.30 -11.46 12.81
N PRO A 375 1.06 -10.35 13.50
CA PRO A 375 0.17 -10.36 14.66
C PRO A 375 -1.18 -10.98 14.27
N ALA A 376 -1.68 -11.88 15.10
CA ALA A 376 -3.03 -12.41 14.91
C ALA A 376 -4.02 -11.24 14.97
N ALA A 377 -4.97 -11.22 14.02
CA ALA A 377 -6.11 -10.32 14.15
C ALA A 377 -6.82 -10.61 15.47
N THR A 378 -6.94 -9.60 16.31
CA THR A 378 -7.91 -9.63 17.41
C THR A 378 -9.29 -9.32 16.82
N ASP A 379 -10.37 -9.57 17.54
CA ASP A 379 -11.77 -9.41 17.06
C ASP A 379 -12.07 -8.06 16.39
N SER A 380 -11.12 -7.10 16.37
CA SER A 380 -11.28 -5.75 15.85
C SER A 380 -10.01 -5.08 15.29
N GLY A 381 -8.90 -5.80 15.03
CA GLY A 381 -7.72 -5.19 14.37
C GLY A 381 -6.37 -5.81 14.76
N TYR A 382 -5.28 -5.16 14.33
CA TYR A 382 -3.91 -5.63 14.50
C TYR A 382 -3.14 -4.77 15.49
N ALA A 383 -2.57 -5.39 16.53
CA ALA A 383 -1.72 -4.71 17.50
C ALA A 383 -0.33 -4.43 16.90
N LEU A 384 0.09 -3.18 16.94
CA LEU A 384 1.38 -2.71 16.44
C LEU A 384 1.94 -1.63 17.38
N ARG A 385 3.23 -1.36 17.26
CA ARG A 385 3.88 -0.19 17.87
C ARG A 385 4.28 0.78 16.77
N VAL A 386 3.79 2.01 16.84
CA VAL A 386 4.29 3.12 16.02
C VAL A 386 5.48 3.74 16.74
N ALA A 387 6.58 4.03 16.01
CA ALA A 387 7.68 4.82 16.53
C ALA A 387 8.12 5.86 15.51
N PHE A 388 8.54 7.03 15.99
CA PHE A 388 9.05 8.12 15.18
C PHE A 388 10.57 8.18 15.34
N VAL A 389 11.28 7.90 14.24
CA VAL A 389 12.73 7.74 14.23
C VAL A 389 13.37 8.93 13.55
N ASP A 390 14.30 9.60 14.24
CA ASP A 390 15.15 10.63 13.63
C ASP A 390 16.12 9.99 12.65
N VAL A 391 16.11 10.42 11.40
CA VAL A 391 16.89 9.80 10.33
C VAL A 391 18.39 9.99 10.50
N ALA A 392 18.81 11.14 11.02
CA ALA A 392 20.22 11.45 11.16
C ALA A 392 20.88 10.63 12.29
N SER A 393 20.21 10.51 13.43
CA SER A 393 20.75 9.87 14.63
C SER A 393 20.29 8.42 14.85
N GLY A 394 19.17 8.00 14.25
CA GLY A 394 18.49 6.74 14.57
C GLY A 394 17.72 6.77 15.90
N THR A 395 17.65 7.92 16.56
CA THR A 395 16.98 8.05 17.86
C THR A 395 15.47 7.98 17.71
N ILE A 396 14.82 7.18 18.53
CA ILE A 396 13.37 7.17 18.65
C ILE A 396 12.92 8.40 19.45
N ARG A 397 12.09 9.26 18.85
CA ARG A 397 11.57 10.48 19.48
C ARG A 397 10.32 10.20 20.30
N ALA A 398 9.46 9.33 19.80
CA ALA A 398 8.23 8.95 20.46
C ALA A 398 7.78 7.55 20.02
N THR A 399 7.03 6.88 20.89
CA THR A 399 6.40 5.57 20.61
C THR A 399 4.95 5.56 21.08
N ARG A 400 4.12 4.76 20.40
CA ARG A 400 2.74 4.46 20.78
C ARG A 400 2.40 3.03 20.45
N ASP A 401 1.82 2.30 21.39
CA ASP A 401 1.12 1.06 21.10
C ASP A 401 -0.25 1.38 20.54
N VAL A 402 -0.55 0.80 19.40
CA VAL A 402 -1.77 1.07 18.64
C VAL A 402 -2.42 -0.23 18.20
N ARG A 403 -3.71 -0.14 17.90
CA ARG A 403 -4.42 -1.19 17.19
C ARG A 403 -4.97 -0.62 15.90
N VAL A 404 -4.33 -0.95 14.76
CA VAL A 404 -4.81 -0.51 13.45
C VAL A 404 -6.04 -1.30 13.03
N SER A 405 -6.91 -0.69 12.21
CA SER A 405 -8.13 -1.36 11.73
C SER A 405 -7.81 -2.61 10.91
N GLU A 406 -8.79 -3.52 10.80
CA GLU A 406 -8.68 -4.72 9.97
C GLU A 406 -8.45 -4.35 8.50
N LEU A 407 -9.13 -3.33 7.99
CA LEU A 407 -8.93 -2.85 6.62
C LEU A 407 -7.49 -2.39 6.38
N PHE A 408 -6.93 -1.59 7.30
CA PHE A 408 -5.53 -1.14 7.18
C PHE A 408 -4.55 -2.31 7.27
N GLY A 409 -4.76 -3.22 8.21
CA GLY A 409 -3.89 -4.38 8.41
C GLY A 409 -3.88 -5.37 7.24
N LEU A 410 -5.01 -5.57 6.57
CA LEU A 410 -5.15 -6.54 5.48
C LEU A 410 -4.90 -5.94 4.09
N GLN A 411 -5.19 -4.65 3.89
CA GLN A 411 -5.15 -4.03 2.57
C GLN A 411 -3.98 -3.05 2.42
N VAL A 412 -3.68 -2.26 3.45
CA VAL A 412 -2.62 -1.24 3.36
C VAL A 412 -1.28 -1.81 3.81
N LEU A 413 -1.23 -2.46 4.96
CA LEU A 413 0.03 -2.89 5.56
C LEU A 413 0.85 -3.87 4.68
N PRO A 414 0.28 -4.87 3.99
CA PRO A 414 1.03 -5.73 3.07
C PRO A 414 1.61 -5.01 1.85
N PHE A 415 1.04 -3.85 1.52
CA PHE A 415 1.39 -3.03 0.36
C PHE A 415 1.63 -1.57 0.78
N PHE A 416 2.11 -1.37 2.02
CA PHE A 416 2.22 -0.05 2.64
C PHE A 416 3.01 0.93 1.77
N ASP A 417 3.99 0.46 1.12
CA ASP A 417 4.89 1.12 0.22
C ASP A 417 4.19 1.62 -1.05
N GLN A 418 3.26 0.86 -1.63
CA GLN A 418 2.40 1.35 -2.71
C GLN A 418 1.38 2.38 -2.24
N TYR A 419 0.73 2.11 -1.10
CA TYR A 419 -0.23 3.04 -0.55
C TYR A 419 0.42 4.36 -0.13
N ALA A 420 1.67 4.34 0.31
CA ALA A 420 2.38 5.57 0.64
C ALA A 420 2.79 6.40 -0.59
N LEU A 421 2.83 5.82 -1.80
CA LEU A 421 2.96 6.59 -3.06
C LEU A 421 1.68 7.38 -3.35
N SER A 422 0.53 6.75 -3.18
CA SER A 422 -0.78 7.26 -3.61
C SER A 422 -1.57 7.95 -2.50
N HIS A 423 -1.30 7.63 -1.22
CA HIS A 423 -2.03 8.13 -0.05
C HIS A 423 -1.09 8.81 0.93
N ARG A 424 -1.45 9.98 1.42
CA ARG A 424 -0.62 10.76 2.35
C ARG A 424 -1.00 10.47 3.78
N PHE A 425 -0.19 9.64 4.45
CA PHE A 425 -0.34 9.35 5.87
C PHE A 425 0.29 10.41 6.76
N TRP A 426 1.29 11.14 6.26
CA TRP A 426 1.90 12.26 6.97
C TRP A 426 1.21 13.59 6.69
N ALA A 427 1.09 14.42 7.72
CA ALA A 427 0.74 15.82 7.56
C ALA A 427 1.80 16.56 6.70
N PRO A 428 1.41 17.53 5.85
CA PRO A 428 2.34 18.23 4.96
C PRO A 428 3.49 18.95 5.68
N ASP A 429 3.28 19.35 6.93
CA ASP A 429 4.27 20.01 7.79
C ASP A 429 5.19 19.03 8.53
N SER A 430 5.07 17.73 8.27
CA SER A 430 5.85 16.66 8.93
C SER A 430 5.61 16.53 10.44
N SER A 431 4.55 17.13 10.98
CA SER A 431 4.30 17.15 12.43
C SER A 431 3.66 15.88 12.96
N SER A 432 2.96 15.11 12.11
CA SER A 432 2.14 13.98 12.57
C SER A 432 1.83 12.99 11.45
N ILE A 433 1.47 11.75 11.84
CA ILE A 433 0.94 10.72 10.95
C ILE A 433 -0.53 10.45 11.25
N LEU A 434 -1.30 10.06 10.25
CA LEU A 434 -2.70 9.70 10.37
C LEU A 434 -2.88 8.20 10.17
N LEU A 435 -3.57 7.54 11.12
CA LEU A 435 -3.86 6.11 11.06
C LEU A 435 -5.32 5.82 11.45
N PRO A 436 -5.96 4.80 10.86
CA PRO A 436 -7.25 4.29 11.30
C PRO A 436 -7.03 3.32 12.48
N LEU A 437 -7.37 3.75 13.69
CA LEU A 437 -7.14 3.01 14.92
C LEU A 437 -8.45 2.48 15.54
N VAL A 438 -8.41 1.25 16.00
CA VAL A 438 -9.48 0.63 16.77
C VAL A 438 -9.42 1.14 18.20
N ARG A 439 -10.52 1.65 18.70
CA ARG A 439 -10.67 2.19 20.04
C ARG A 439 -11.16 1.13 21.04
N ASP A 440 -11.18 1.47 22.31
CA ASP A 440 -11.63 0.60 23.40
C ASP A 440 -13.12 0.20 23.25
N ASP A 441 -13.93 1.05 22.60
CA ASP A 441 -15.33 0.77 22.27
C ASP A 441 -15.51 -0.09 21.00
N GLY A 442 -14.42 -0.50 20.35
CA GLY A 442 -14.41 -1.27 19.11
C GLY A 442 -14.70 -0.46 17.85
N VAL A 443 -14.87 0.87 17.95
CA VAL A 443 -15.08 1.75 16.80
C VAL A 443 -13.74 2.16 16.21
N VAL A 444 -13.63 2.13 14.88
CA VAL A 444 -12.44 2.63 14.19
C VAL A 444 -12.52 4.15 14.08
N GLY A 445 -11.48 4.82 14.52
CA GLY A 445 -11.33 6.26 14.42
C GLY A 445 -10.11 6.64 13.59
N ILE A 446 -10.24 7.70 12.81
CA ILE A 446 -9.10 8.35 12.15
C ILE A 446 -8.40 9.19 13.19
N VAL A 447 -7.17 8.80 13.52
CA VAL A 447 -6.38 9.39 14.60
C VAL A 447 -5.11 10.00 14.04
N VAL A 448 -4.82 11.23 14.44
CA VAL A 448 -3.56 11.94 14.17
C VAL A 448 -2.62 11.72 15.34
N LEU A 449 -1.48 11.11 15.08
CA LEU A 449 -0.42 10.82 16.04
C LEU A 449 0.74 11.82 15.84
N PRO A 450 0.96 12.77 16.77
CA PRO A 450 2.08 13.71 16.68
C PRO A 450 3.44 13.02 16.79
N ALA A 451 4.39 13.43 15.94
CA ALA A 451 5.72 12.87 15.88
C ALA A 451 6.61 13.26 17.07
N ASP A 452 6.21 14.26 17.84
CA ASP A 452 6.88 14.70 19.07
C ASP A 452 6.42 13.93 20.33
N GLY A 453 5.44 13.03 20.18
CA GLY A 453 4.88 12.25 21.27
C GLY A 453 3.81 12.95 22.10
N SER A 454 3.39 14.15 21.71
CA SER A 454 2.25 14.82 22.35
C SER A 454 0.95 14.04 22.18
N GLU A 455 -0.14 14.48 22.80
CA GLU A 455 -1.41 13.78 22.84
C GLU A 455 -1.99 13.57 21.43
N GLU A 456 -2.43 12.35 21.15
CA GLU A 456 -3.10 11.99 19.91
C GLU A 456 -4.47 12.65 19.79
N ARG A 457 -4.90 12.87 18.56
CA ARG A 457 -6.21 13.48 18.29
C ARG A 457 -7.04 12.60 17.36
N ARG A 458 -8.21 12.22 17.82
CA ARG A 458 -9.24 11.65 16.94
C ARG A 458 -9.86 12.77 16.11
N ILE A 459 -9.92 12.55 14.81
CA ILE A 459 -10.47 13.53 13.84
C ILE A 459 -11.91 13.17 13.47
N ALA A 460 -12.18 11.91 13.21
CA ALA A 460 -13.49 11.40 12.83
C ALA A 460 -13.58 9.90 13.12
N ASP A 461 -14.79 9.32 13.04
CA ASP A 461 -14.94 7.88 12.82
C ASP A 461 -14.64 7.56 11.37
N GLY A 462 -13.91 6.47 11.10
CA GLY A 462 -13.56 6.12 9.74
C GLY A 462 -12.62 4.94 9.62
N GLU A 463 -12.70 4.26 8.49
CA GLU A 463 -11.89 3.08 8.16
C GLU A 463 -10.62 3.45 7.37
N MET A 464 -10.61 4.61 6.74
CA MET A 464 -9.50 5.09 5.92
C MET A 464 -9.45 6.62 5.89
N GLY A 465 -8.24 7.17 5.92
CA GLY A 465 -8.04 8.62 5.81
C GLY A 465 -6.74 8.96 5.07
N SER A 466 -6.68 10.18 4.52
CA SER A 466 -5.53 10.69 3.78
C SER A 466 -5.44 12.21 3.93
N PHE A 467 -4.25 12.74 4.23
CA PHE A 467 -4.00 14.19 4.23
C PHE A 467 -3.98 14.76 2.81
N SER A 468 -4.39 16.01 2.68
CA SER A 468 -4.11 16.81 1.49
C SER A 468 -2.62 17.17 1.40
N PRO A 469 -2.13 17.52 0.21
CA PRO A 469 -0.79 18.05 0.04
C PRO A 469 -0.62 19.42 0.67
#